data_b7763bdea8fe3c237b5739b10b07aa6d
#
_entry.id   b7763bdea8fe3c237b5739b10b07aa6d
#
_cell.length_a   1.000
_cell.length_b   1.000
_cell.length_c   1.000
_cell.angle_alpha   90.00
_cell.angle_beta   90.00
_cell.angle_gamma   90.00
#
_symmetry.space_group_name_H-M   'P 1'
#
loop_
_entity.id
_entity.type
_entity.pdbx_description
1 polymer ?
#
loop_
_entity_poly.entity_id
_entity_poly.type
_entity_poly.pdbx_seq_one_letter_code
_entity_poly.pdbx_strand_id
1 'polypeptide(L)'
;MTNKTGTQDYLGIQIDYDREKDLSVFSLETLKDRYFWEDETHAQEAFARASVYSATYQGHTDYNLAQRLYDYASKGWFGFSTPILSNGGTTRGLPISCFLNYVPDSRRGLSDHYDENIWLASGGGGLGGYWGAVRSNGVSTSNGSQSTGSIPFMHVVDSQMLAFNQGVTRRGSYAAYMDISHPEVEEFIAMRKTTGGDLNRKCLNLHNGITITDDFLTAVKNDDQWRLIDP
;
A
#
# COMPACT_ATOMS: atom_id res chain seq x y z
N MET A 1 -12.18 8.20 -31.97
CA MET A 1 -10.84 8.55 -31.50
C MET A 1 -10.12 9.27 -32.61
N THR A 2 -9.73 10.52 -32.43
CA THR A 2 -8.89 11.26 -33.38
C THR A 2 -7.50 10.59 -33.38
N ASN A 3 -7.05 10.15 -34.55
CA ASN A 3 -5.73 9.54 -34.72
C ASN A 3 -4.68 10.66 -34.57
N LYS A 4 -4.20 10.90 -33.33
CA LYS A 4 -3.09 11.80 -33.08
C LYS A 4 -1.77 11.11 -33.43
N THR A 5 -0.90 11.80 -34.15
CA THR A 5 0.42 11.27 -34.57
C THR A 5 1.50 12.34 -34.44
N GLY A 6 2.75 11.89 -34.38
CA GLY A 6 3.91 12.77 -34.28
C GLY A 6 4.01 13.52 -32.96
N THR A 7 4.91 14.49 -32.91
CA THR A 7 5.20 15.28 -31.71
C THR A 7 4.27 16.50 -31.64
N GLN A 8 3.66 16.72 -30.48
CA GLN A 8 2.77 17.86 -30.20
C GLN A 8 3.04 18.43 -28.80
N ASP A 9 2.72 19.70 -28.61
CA ASP A 9 2.70 20.31 -27.26
C ASP A 9 1.48 19.81 -26.47
N TYR A 10 1.72 19.40 -25.23
CA TYR A 10 0.68 19.01 -24.29
C TYR A 10 1.10 19.37 -22.86
N LEU A 11 0.31 20.16 -22.17
CA LEU A 11 0.62 20.67 -20.82
C LEU A 11 2.00 21.37 -20.69
N GLY A 12 2.47 22.00 -21.76
CA GLY A 12 3.74 22.75 -21.80
C GLY A 12 4.99 21.89 -22.01
N ILE A 13 4.85 20.62 -22.39
CA ILE A 13 5.93 19.73 -22.81
C ILE A 13 5.64 19.12 -24.20
N GLN A 14 6.69 18.64 -24.85
CA GLN A 14 6.55 17.97 -26.15
C GLN A 14 6.31 16.48 -25.94
N ILE A 15 5.16 15.97 -26.41
CA ILE A 15 4.82 14.55 -26.35
C ILE A 15 4.80 13.94 -27.76
N ASP A 16 5.19 12.68 -27.88
CA ASP A 16 5.29 11.94 -29.12
C ASP A 16 4.26 10.80 -29.14
N TYR A 17 3.14 11.01 -29.83
CA TYR A 17 2.06 10.02 -29.94
C TYR A 17 2.51 8.73 -30.64
N ASP A 18 3.55 8.78 -31.47
CA ASP A 18 4.03 7.60 -32.18
C ASP A 18 4.66 6.55 -31.26
N ARG A 19 5.05 6.92 -30.03
CA ARG A 19 5.54 5.98 -29.00
C ARG A 19 4.48 5.01 -28.49
N GLU A 20 3.19 5.23 -28.77
CA GLU A 20 2.13 4.25 -28.43
C GLU A 20 2.32 2.91 -29.16
N LYS A 21 3.00 2.91 -30.30
CA LYS A 21 3.29 1.68 -31.05
C LYS A 21 4.14 0.67 -30.27
N ASP A 22 4.89 1.17 -29.29
CA ASP A 22 5.78 0.34 -28.46
C ASP A 22 5.01 -0.30 -27.27
N LEU A 23 3.75 0.11 -27.03
CA LEU A 23 2.91 -0.44 -25.98
C LEU A 23 2.09 -1.62 -26.50
N SER A 24 1.99 -2.68 -25.70
CA SER A 24 1.13 -3.82 -26.03
C SER A 24 -0.35 -3.41 -25.97
N VAL A 25 -1.21 -4.16 -26.69
CA VAL A 25 -2.67 -3.97 -26.62
C VAL A 25 -3.17 -4.06 -25.18
N PHE A 26 -2.67 -5.03 -24.41
CA PHE A 26 -3.01 -5.18 -22.98
C PHE A 26 -2.63 -3.94 -22.16
N SER A 27 -1.45 -3.36 -22.40
CA SER A 27 -1.01 -2.14 -21.71
C SER A 27 -1.92 -0.95 -22.05
N LEU A 28 -2.28 -0.77 -23.31
CA LEU A 28 -3.18 0.32 -23.74
C LEU A 28 -4.58 0.17 -23.14
N GLU A 29 -5.16 -1.02 -23.17
CA GLU A 29 -6.46 -1.30 -22.54
C GLU A 29 -6.43 -1.04 -21.02
N THR A 30 -5.37 -1.48 -20.36
CA THR A 30 -5.19 -1.25 -18.91
C THR A 30 -5.05 0.24 -18.58
N LEU A 31 -4.28 1.00 -19.37
CA LEU A 31 -4.12 2.45 -19.20
C LEU A 31 -5.45 3.17 -19.40
N LYS A 32 -6.19 2.81 -20.42
CA LYS A 32 -7.51 3.38 -20.71
C LYS A 32 -8.53 3.07 -19.60
N ASP A 33 -8.56 1.85 -19.09
CA ASP A 33 -9.51 1.41 -18.06
C ASP A 33 -9.27 2.07 -16.71
N ARG A 34 -8.01 2.31 -16.33
CA ARG A 34 -7.65 2.64 -14.96
C ARG A 34 -6.92 3.96 -14.75
N TYR A 35 -6.25 4.49 -15.78
CA TYR A 35 -5.30 5.59 -15.61
C TYR A 35 -5.68 6.86 -16.35
N PHE A 36 -6.46 6.79 -17.42
CA PHE A 36 -6.88 7.99 -18.15
C PHE A 36 -7.79 8.86 -17.29
N TRP A 37 -7.64 10.15 -17.45
CA TRP A 37 -8.41 11.17 -16.75
C TRP A 37 -9.13 12.08 -17.73
N GLU A 38 -10.45 12.31 -17.49
CA GLU A 38 -11.29 13.20 -18.30
C GLU A 38 -11.18 12.93 -19.82
N ASP A 39 -10.64 13.91 -20.55
CA ASP A 39 -10.53 13.86 -22.00
C ASP A 39 -9.28 13.14 -22.53
N GLU A 40 -8.48 12.52 -21.66
CA GLU A 40 -7.33 11.73 -22.09
C GLU A 40 -7.79 10.55 -22.95
N THR A 41 -7.18 10.43 -24.12
CA THR A 41 -7.50 9.36 -25.09
C THR A 41 -6.29 8.53 -25.47
N HIS A 42 -5.08 8.98 -25.07
CA HIS A 42 -3.80 8.40 -25.45
C HIS A 42 -2.90 8.22 -24.21
N ALA A 43 -2.14 7.13 -24.18
CA ALA A 43 -1.20 6.83 -23.09
C ALA A 43 -0.18 7.96 -22.87
N GLN A 44 0.20 8.62 -23.96
CA GLN A 44 1.18 9.71 -23.93
C GLN A 44 0.67 10.93 -23.14
N GLU A 45 -0.63 11.17 -23.15
CA GLU A 45 -1.29 12.24 -22.39
C GLU A 45 -1.25 11.95 -20.89
N ALA A 46 -1.53 10.71 -20.48
CA ALA A 46 -1.45 10.29 -19.10
C ALA A 46 0.01 10.34 -18.56
N PHE A 47 0.99 9.93 -19.36
CA PHE A 47 2.41 10.06 -19.00
C PHE A 47 2.83 11.53 -18.87
N ALA A 48 2.36 12.41 -19.77
CA ALA A 48 2.63 13.83 -19.69
C ALA A 48 2.03 14.48 -18.44
N ARG A 49 0.76 14.21 -18.13
CA ARG A 49 0.09 14.71 -16.93
C ARG A 49 0.86 14.30 -15.67
N ALA A 50 1.20 13.01 -15.53
CA ALA A 50 1.96 12.51 -14.38
C ALA A 50 3.36 13.15 -14.29
N SER A 51 4.01 13.41 -15.42
CA SER A 51 5.33 14.05 -15.48
C SER A 51 5.27 15.51 -15.06
N VAL A 52 4.32 16.28 -15.59
CA VAL A 52 4.12 17.69 -15.22
C VAL A 52 3.74 17.80 -13.75
N TYR A 53 2.82 16.96 -13.27
CA TYR A 53 2.46 16.91 -11.85
C TYR A 53 3.68 16.66 -10.95
N SER A 54 4.50 15.65 -11.30
CA SER A 54 5.68 15.27 -10.51
C SER A 54 6.79 16.34 -10.53
N ALA A 55 6.80 17.20 -11.54
CA ALA A 55 7.74 18.30 -11.68
C ALA A 55 7.19 19.64 -11.15
N THR A 56 5.99 19.63 -10.51
CA THR A 56 5.33 20.84 -10.00
C THR A 56 5.44 20.89 -8.47
N TYR A 57 5.96 22.00 -7.94
CA TYR A 57 6.03 22.26 -6.52
C TYR A 57 5.53 23.68 -6.22
N GLN A 58 4.61 23.83 -5.26
CA GLN A 58 4.00 25.13 -4.86
C GLN A 58 3.50 25.96 -6.05
N GLY A 59 2.92 25.32 -7.07
CA GLY A 59 2.38 26.00 -8.25
C GLY A 59 3.42 26.35 -9.32
N HIS A 60 4.69 26.02 -9.11
CA HIS A 60 5.77 26.22 -10.08
C HIS A 60 6.17 24.90 -10.72
N THR A 61 6.16 24.83 -12.05
CA THR A 61 6.54 23.64 -12.81
C THR A 61 7.94 23.79 -13.41
N ASP A 62 8.81 22.84 -13.10
CA ASP A 62 10.07 22.67 -13.85
C ASP A 62 9.80 21.88 -15.13
N TYR A 63 9.58 22.57 -16.22
CA TYR A 63 9.28 21.96 -17.53
C TYR A 63 10.46 21.15 -18.09
N ASN A 64 11.71 21.44 -17.71
CA ASN A 64 12.85 20.61 -18.12
C ASN A 64 12.82 19.24 -17.41
N LEU A 65 12.48 19.23 -16.13
CA LEU A 65 12.29 17.99 -15.38
C LEU A 65 11.06 17.24 -15.90
N ALA A 66 9.94 17.93 -16.13
CA ALA A 66 8.72 17.32 -16.69
C ALA A 66 8.98 16.63 -18.03
N GLN A 67 9.70 17.30 -18.93
CA GLN A 67 10.07 16.73 -20.25
C GLN A 67 10.94 15.48 -20.08
N ARG A 68 11.93 15.52 -19.21
CA ARG A 68 12.80 14.35 -18.96
C ARG A 68 12.03 13.17 -18.38
N LEU A 69 11.13 13.41 -17.39
CA LEU A 69 10.29 12.38 -16.81
C LEU A 69 9.38 11.74 -17.88
N TYR A 70 8.74 12.56 -18.69
CA TYR A 70 7.93 12.10 -19.82
C TYR A 70 8.76 11.26 -20.79
N ASP A 71 9.92 11.75 -21.22
CA ASP A 71 10.77 11.04 -22.17
C ASP A 71 11.19 9.66 -21.67
N TYR A 72 11.50 9.53 -20.39
CA TYR A 72 11.89 8.26 -19.81
C TYR A 72 10.70 7.31 -19.60
N ALA A 73 9.57 7.84 -19.12
CA ALA A 73 8.37 7.03 -18.92
C ALA A 73 7.80 6.53 -20.24
N SER A 74 7.67 7.41 -21.24
CA SER A 74 7.13 7.07 -22.54
C SER A 74 7.97 6.11 -23.36
N LYS A 75 9.29 6.01 -23.05
CA LYS A 75 10.22 5.02 -23.63
C LYS A 75 10.29 3.73 -22.81
N GLY A 76 9.55 3.63 -21.72
CA GLY A 76 9.59 2.45 -20.86
C GLY A 76 10.87 2.29 -20.03
N TRP A 77 11.65 3.37 -19.88
CA TRP A 77 12.91 3.32 -19.11
C TRP A 77 12.66 3.40 -17.60
N PHE A 78 11.52 3.98 -17.18
CA PHE A 78 11.00 3.88 -15.83
C PHE A 78 9.47 3.90 -15.84
N GLY A 79 8.83 3.48 -14.74
CA GLY A 79 7.38 3.55 -14.58
C GLY A 79 7.01 4.41 -13.37
N PHE A 80 5.99 5.26 -13.53
CA PHE A 80 5.36 5.91 -12.39
C PHE A 80 4.69 4.89 -11.49
N SER A 81 4.67 5.13 -10.18
CA SER A 81 3.81 4.35 -9.29
C SER A 81 2.34 4.53 -9.69
N THR A 82 1.53 3.50 -9.49
CA THR A 82 0.09 3.53 -9.82
C THR A 82 -0.61 4.81 -9.34
N PRO A 83 -0.44 5.28 -8.08
CA PRO A 83 -1.15 6.49 -7.63
C PRO A 83 -0.67 7.77 -8.31
N ILE A 84 0.58 7.88 -8.66
CA ILE A 84 1.08 9.04 -9.41
C ILE A 84 0.49 9.05 -10.82
N LEU A 85 0.51 7.91 -11.51
CA LEU A 85 0.00 7.83 -12.88
C LEU A 85 -1.52 7.97 -12.94
N SER A 86 -2.27 7.43 -11.95
CA SER A 86 -3.73 7.49 -11.94
C SER A 86 -4.28 8.80 -11.37
N ASN A 87 -3.64 9.36 -10.34
CA ASN A 87 -4.19 10.46 -9.55
C ASN A 87 -3.38 11.76 -9.65
N GLY A 88 -2.08 11.68 -10.00
CA GLY A 88 -1.22 12.86 -10.11
C GLY A 88 -1.76 13.86 -11.14
N GLY A 89 -1.97 15.10 -10.73
CA GLY A 89 -2.56 16.15 -11.57
C GLY A 89 -4.07 16.00 -11.80
N THR A 90 -4.77 15.20 -10.99
CA THR A 90 -6.22 15.00 -11.06
C THR A 90 -6.88 15.33 -9.73
N THR A 91 -8.22 15.30 -9.69
CA THR A 91 -9.03 15.39 -8.48
C THR A 91 -9.46 14.02 -7.96
N ARG A 92 -8.98 12.91 -8.57
CA ARG A 92 -9.45 11.55 -8.30
C ARG A 92 -9.04 11.02 -6.92
N GLY A 93 -7.89 11.43 -6.40
CA GLY A 93 -7.39 10.95 -5.12
C GLY A 93 -5.94 11.36 -4.83
N LEU A 94 -5.33 10.72 -3.83
CA LEU A 94 -3.96 11.03 -3.43
C LEU A 94 -2.93 10.39 -4.38
N PRO A 95 -1.78 11.03 -4.59
CA PRO A 95 -0.68 10.49 -5.41
C PRO A 95 0.18 9.47 -4.66
N ILE A 96 -0.24 9.08 -3.46
CA ILE A 96 0.41 8.09 -2.59
C ILE A 96 -0.58 6.99 -2.24
N SER A 97 -0.08 5.78 -2.01
CA SER A 97 -0.94 4.63 -1.76
C SER A 97 -0.43 3.70 -0.65
N CYS A 98 0.65 4.04 0.02
CA CYS A 98 1.23 3.20 1.07
C CYS A 98 1.33 3.99 2.36
N PHE A 99 0.67 3.50 3.40
CA PHE A 99 0.62 4.13 4.71
C PHE A 99 1.00 3.10 5.76
N LEU A 100 1.96 3.46 6.61
CA LEU A 100 2.45 2.60 7.67
C LEU A 100 2.18 3.27 9.01
N ASN A 101 1.60 2.52 9.93
CA ASN A 101 1.30 3.00 11.27
C ASN A 101 1.81 2.06 12.36
N TYR A 102 1.97 2.63 13.53
CA TYR A 102 2.29 1.95 14.76
C TYR A 102 1.01 1.71 15.55
N VAL A 103 0.85 0.53 16.14
CA VAL A 103 -0.33 0.18 16.93
C VAL A 103 0.01 0.27 18.42
N PRO A 104 -0.44 1.33 19.13
CA PRO A 104 -0.21 1.44 20.56
C PRO A 104 -0.99 0.41 21.37
N ASP A 105 -0.41 -0.12 22.44
CA ASP A 105 -1.05 -1.05 23.35
C ASP A 105 -2.02 -0.35 24.31
N SER A 106 -3.09 0.23 23.75
CA SER A 106 -4.16 0.87 24.51
C SER A 106 -5.47 0.85 23.76
N ARG A 107 -6.61 0.91 24.48
CA ARG A 107 -7.93 0.99 23.83
C ARG A 107 -8.06 2.20 22.91
N ARG A 108 -7.50 3.33 23.32
CA ARG A 108 -7.50 4.55 22.50
C ARG A 108 -6.68 4.36 21.25
N GLY A 109 -5.45 3.83 21.38
CA GLY A 109 -4.58 3.58 20.24
C GLY A 109 -5.17 2.59 19.23
N LEU A 110 -5.80 1.51 19.71
CA LEU A 110 -6.52 0.56 18.84
C LEU A 110 -7.69 1.22 18.12
N SER A 111 -8.48 2.07 18.83
CA SER A 111 -9.61 2.80 18.24
C SER A 111 -9.15 3.77 17.15
N ASP A 112 -8.13 4.56 17.45
CA ASP A 112 -7.57 5.53 16.50
C ASP A 112 -6.97 4.81 15.28
N HIS A 113 -6.31 3.66 15.49
CA HIS A 113 -5.79 2.82 14.40
C HIS A 113 -6.90 2.31 13.47
N TYR A 114 -8.03 1.87 14.02
CA TYR A 114 -9.17 1.41 13.21
C TYR A 114 -9.81 2.57 12.43
N ASP A 115 -9.98 3.72 13.05
CA ASP A 115 -10.53 4.91 12.39
C ASP A 115 -9.63 5.35 11.23
N GLU A 116 -8.32 5.50 11.47
CA GLU A 116 -7.34 5.86 10.44
C GLU A 116 -7.35 4.86 9.27
N ASN A 117 -7.38 3.56 9.56
CA ASN A 117 -7.42 2.52 8.53
C ASN A 117 -8.66 2.63 7.62
N ILE A 118 -9.83 2.98 8.18
CA ILE A 118 -11.06 3.16 7.41
C ILE A 118 -10.91 4.28 6.37
N TRP A 119 -10.40 5.44 6.79
CA TRP A 119 -10.21 6.58 5.90
C TRP A 119 -9.18 6.30 4.81
N LEU A 120 -8.05 5.74 5.17
CA LEU A 120 -6.96 5.45 4.23
C LEU A 120 -7.34 4.34 3.24
N ALA A 121 -8.01 3.27 3.72
CA ALA A 121 -8.47 2.19 2.84
C ALA A 121 -9.54 2.68 1.86
N SER A 122 -10.50 3.51 2.32
CA SER A 122 -11.53 4.11 1.46
C SER A 122 -10.93 5.00 0.37
N GLY A 123 -9.78 5.64 0.63
CA GLY A 123 -9.00 6.41 -0.33
C GLY A 123 -8.16 5.56 -1.29
N GLY A 124 -8.23 4.23 -1.23
CA GLY A 124 -7.45 3.31 -2.07
C GLY A 124 -6.02 3.08 -1.58
N GLY A 125 -5.74 3.40 -0.32
CA GLY A 125 -4.46 3.17 0.34
C GLY A 125 -4.19 1.70 0.64
N GLY A 126 -2.96 1.23 0.41
CA GLY A 126 -2.43 0.01 1.01
C GLY A 126 -1.86 0.34 2.38
N LEU A 127 -2.18 -0.45 3.38
CA LEU A 127 -1.87 -0.18 4.77
C LEU A 127 -0.88 -1.19 5.33
N GLY A 128 -0.09 -0.75 6.30
CA GLY A 128 0.76 -1.62 7.10
C GLY A 128 0.80 -1.17 8.54
N GLY A 129 0.71 -2.09 9.48
CA GLY A 129 0.76 -1.78 10.90
C GLY A 129 1.73 -2.67 11.67
N TYR A 130 2.48 -2.03 12.55
CA TYR A 130 3.37 -2.73 13.47
C TYR A 130 2.64 -3.08 14.76
N TRP A 131 2.50 -4.37 15.04
CA TRP A 131 1.75 -4.95 16.16
C TRP A 131 2.64 -5.48 17.29
N GLY A 132 3.95 -5.43 17.10
CA GLY A 132 4.91 -5.96 18.08
C GLY A 132 4.90 -5.26 19.44
N ALA A 133 4.22 -4.11 19.56
CA ALA A 133 4.07 -3.43 20.85
C ALA A 133 2.77 -3.77 21.59
N VAL A 134 1.86 -4.54 20.99
CA VAL A 134 0.60 -4.95 21.63
C VAL A 134 0.85 -6.18 22.48
N ARG A 135 0.50 -6.10 23.77
CA ARG A 135 0.70 -7.20 24.74
C ARG A 135 0.06 -8.52 24.28
N SER A 136 0.66 -9.61 24.63
CA SER A 136 0.21 -10.94 24.26
C SER A 136 -1.03 -11.41 25.04
N ASN A 137 -1.59 -12.52 24.60
CA ASN A 137 -2.71 -13.21 25.26
C ASN A 137 -2.33 -13.62 26.70
N GLY A 138 -3.26 -13.44 27.62
CA GLY A 138 -3.10 -13.83 29.04
C GLY A 138 -2.39 -12.79 29.91
N VAL A 139 -1.80 -11.74 29.34
CA VAL A 139 -1.18 -10.66 30.11
C VAL A 139 -2.23 -9.85 30.83
N SER A 140 -1.99 -9.53 32.11
CA SER A 140 -2.92 -8.76 32.94
C SER A 140 -3.09 -7.33 32.42
N THR A 141 -4.35 -6.88 32.39
CA THR A 141 -4.69 -5.52 32.04
C THR A 141 -4.86 -4.63 33.28
N SER A 142 -4.88 -3.31 33.10
CA SER A 142 -4.97 -2.35 34.22
C SER A 142 -6.25 -2.48 35.07
N ASN A 143 -7.30 -3.11 34.54
CA ASN A 143 -8.56 -3.36 35.25
C ASN A 143 -8.68 -4.79 35.84
N GLY A 144 -7.57 -5.54 35.85
CA GLY A 144 -7.52 -6.89 36.42
C GLY A 144 -8.06 -8.01 35.53
N SER A 145 -8.47 -7.72 34.29
CA SER A 145 -8.79 -8.76 33.29
C SER A 145 -7.51 -9.23 32.57
N GLN A 146 -7.65 -10.29 31.77
CA GLN A 146 -6.58 -10.77 30.90
C GLN A 146 -6.74 -10.26 29.47
N SER A 147 -5.64 -9.96 28.81
CA SER A 147 -5.59 -9.61 27.39
C SER A 147 -6.00 -10.81 26.53
N THR A 148 -6.69 -10.55 25.45
CA THR A 148 -6.98 -11.56 24.40
C THR A 148 -5.84 -11.69 23.40
N GLY A 149 -4.80 -10.87 23.54
CA GLY A 149 -3.66 -10.79 22.60
C GLY A 149 -3.93 -9.93 21.38
N SER A 150 -2.96 -9.86 20.49
CA SER A 150 -2.98 -9.02 19.30
C SER A 150 -3.85 -9.58 18.16
N ILE A 151 -3.94 -10.90 18.01
CA ILE A 151 -4.57 -11.57 16.87
C ILE A 151 -6.06 -11.22 16.70
N PRO A 152 -6.91 -11.21 17.75
CA PRO A 152 -8.32 -10.81 17.62
C PRO A 152 -8.49 -9.36 17.15
N PHE A 153 -7.58 -8.47 17.55
CA PHE A 153 -7.59 -7.08 17.07
C PHE A 153 -7.19 -6.96 15.60
N MET A 154 -6.24 -7.80 15.14
CA MET A 154 -5.91 -7.92 13.72
C MET A 154 -7.10 -8.45 12.90
N HIS A 155 -7.91 -9.37 13.46
CA HIS A 155 -9.12 -9.89 12.81
C HIS A 155 -10.13 -8.78 12.51
N VAL A 156 -10.24 -7.75 13.36
CA VAL A 156 -11.05 -6.55 13.09
C VAL A 156 -10.54 -5.84 11.84
N VAL A 157 -9.21 -5.64 11.72
CA VAL A 157 -8.60 -5.01 10.55
C VAL A 157 -8.80 -5.86 9.28
N ASP A 158 -8.71 -7.19 9.40
CA ASP A 158 -8.99 -8.11 8.29
C ASP A 158 -10.39 -7.89 7.71
N SER A 159 -11.37 -7.77 8.59
CA SER A 159 -12.77 -7.50 8.23
C SER A 159 -12.97 -6.08 7.68
N GLN A 160 -12.26 -5.07 8.23
CA GLN A 160 -12.30 -3.70 7.73
C GLN A 160 -11.81 -3.62 6.28
N MET A 161 -10.71 -4.30 5.96
CA MET A 161 -10.14 -4.29 4.60
C MET A 161 -11.11 -4.88 3.56
N LEU A 162 -11.95 -5.80 3.94
CA LEU A 162 -13.02 -6.31 3.09
C LEU A 162 -14.19 -5.34 2.96
N ALA A 163 -14.59 -4.72 4.07
CA ALA A 163 -15.76 -3.84 4.14
C ALA A 163 -15.53 -2.48 3.43
N PHE A 164 -14.35 -1.87 3.65
CA PHE A 164 -14.00 -0.55 3.12
C PHE A 164 -13.21 -0.61 1.80
N ASN A 165 -13.46 -1.64 1.02
CA ASN A 165 -12.85 -1.87 -0.29
C ASN A 165 -13.65 -1.16 -1.39
N GLN A 166 -13.57 0.18 -1.46
CA GLN A 166 -14.34 0.97 -2.44
C GLN A 166 -13.48 1.60 -3.55
N GLY A 167 -12.19 1.34 -3.58
CA GLY A 167 -11.32 1.87 -4.64
C GLY A 167 -11.61 1.22 -6.00
N VAL A 168 -11.91 2.03 -7.02
CA VAL A 168 -12.11 1.56 -8.40
C VAL A 168 -10.85 0.90 -8.94
N THR A 169 -9.69 1.43 -8.56
CA THR A 169 -8.38 1.01 -9.08
C THR A 169 -7.63 0.03 -8.18
N ARG A 170 -7.87 0.06 -6.87
CA ARG A 170 -7.16 -0.78 -5.88
C ARG A 170 -8.10 -1.23 -4.78
N ARG A 171 -7.96 -2.50 -4.39
CA ARG A 171 -8.64 -3.06 -3.21
C ARG A 171 -7.87 -2.66 -1.95
N GLY A 172 -8.58 -2.45 -0.85
CA GLY A 172 -7.99 -2.31 0.47
C GLY A 172 -7.11 -3.53 0.78
N SER A 173 -5.89 -3.27 1.23
CA SER A 173 -4.95 -4.32 1.61
C SER A 173 -4.18 -3.89 2.85
N TYR A 174 -3.86 -4.85 3.71
CA TYR A 174 -3.14 -4.58 4.95
C TYR A 174 -2.05 -5.62 5.18
N ALA A 175 -0.87 -5.15 5.58
CA ALA A 175 0.23 -5.98 6.04
C ALA A 175 0.46 -5.75 7.54
N ALA A 176 0.25 -6.79 8.35
CA ALA A 176 0.58 -6.76 9.77
C ALA A 176 2.04 -7.17 9.96
N TYR A 177 2.75 -6.46 10.84
CA TYR A 177 4.15 -6.74 11.19
C TYR A 177 4.27 -7.05 12.67
N MET A 178 5.06 -8.07 13.00
CA MET A 178 5.32 -8.51 14.37
C MET A 178 6.76 -8.97 14.51
N ASP A 179 7.35 -8.76 15.69
CA ASP A 179 8.71 -9.22 15.96
C ASP A 179 8.77 -10.73 16.15
N ILE A 180 9.87 -11.34 15.70
CA ILE A 180 10.14 -12.76 15.90
C ILE A 180 10.24 -13.14 17.39
N SER A 181 10.46 -12.17 18.28
CA SER A 181 10.52 -12.36 19.74
C SER A 181 9.17 -12.23 20.44
N HIS A 182 8.10 -11.85 19.71
CA HIS A 182 6.79 -11.68 20.34
C HIS A 182 6.17 -13.02 20.73
N PRO A 183 5.52 -13.16 21.93
CA PRO A 183 4.95 -14.43 22.37
C PRO A 183 3.90 -15.05 21.44
N GLU A 184 3.19 -14.22 20.67
CA GLU A 184 2.17 -14.69 19.74
C GLU A 184 2.70 -14.91 18.31
N VAL A 185 4.03 -14.88 18.07
CA VAL A 185 4.59 -14.97 16.73
C VAL A 185 4.22 -16.26 15.98
N GLU A 186 4.17 -17.39 16.68
CA GLU A 186 3.79 -18.68 16.07
C GLU A 186 2.31 -18.66 15.63
N GLU A 187 1.42 -18.11 16.45
CA GLU A 187 0.01 -17.94 16.10
C GLU A 187 -0.15 -16.93 14.95
N PHE A 188 0.62 -15.84 15.00
CA PHE A 188 0.67 -14.84 13.91
C PHE A 188 1.09 -15.47 12.57
N ILE A 189 2.09 -16.35 12.55
CA ILE A 189 2.47 -17.10 11.35
C ILE A 189 1.32 -18.00 10.88
N ALA A 190 0.61 -18.61 11.82
CA ALA A 190 -0.45 -19.57 11.52
C ALA A 190 -1.82 -18.93 11.23
N MET A 191 -2.03 -17.64 11.49
CA MET A 191 -3.34 -16.99 11.42
C MET A 191 -3.99 -17.04 10.03
N ARG A 192 -3.19 -17.23 8.97
CA ARG A 192 -3.68 -17.36 7.59
C ARG A 192 -4.04 -18.79 7.17
N LYS A 193 -3.83 -19.77 8.02
CA LYS A 193 -4.26 -21.15 7.72
C LYS A 193 -5.79 -21.23 7.73
N THR A 194 -6.36 -21.76 6.67
CA THR A 194 -7.82 -21.84 6.47
C THR A 194 -8.49 -22.93 7.30
N THR A 195 -7.71 -23.87 7.86
CA THR A 195 -8.21 -25.04 8.60
C THR A 195 -7.76 -24.99 10.05
N GLY A 196 -8.60 -25.50 10.94
CA GLY A 196 -8.33 -25.65 12.37
C GLY A 196 -8.31 -24.35 13.16
N GLY A 197 -8.48 -24.45 14.48
CA GLY A 197 -8.44 -23.33 15.42
C GLY A 197 -9.70 -22.47 15.48
N ASP A 198 -9.64 -21.42 16.30
CA ASP A 198 -10.72 -20.45 16.50
C ASP A 198 -10.77 -19.48 15.31
N LEU A 199 -11.95 -19.35 14.68
CA LEU A 199 -12.17 -18.43 13.55
C LEU A 199 -11.93 -16.96 13.90
N ASN A 200 -12.18 -16.57 15.16
CA ASN A 200 -11.93 -15.19 15.63
C ASN A 200 -10.43 -14.85 15.74
N ARG A 201 -9.57 -15.86 15.60
CA ARG A 201 -8.11 -15.74 15.60
C ARG A 201 -7.50 -16.06 14.24
N LYS A 202 -8.29 -15.91 13.17
CA LYS A 202 -7.88 -16.08 11.78
C LYS A 202 -7.97 -14.75 11.02
N CYS A 203 -6.95 -14.47 10.22
CA CYS A 203 -6.87 -13.29 9.37
C CYS A 203 -6.48 -13.74 7.97
N LEU A 204 -7.48 -14.10 7.15
CA LEU A 204 -7.25 -14.77 5.86
C LEU A 204 -6.88 -13.79 4.74
N ASN A 205 -7.21 -12.51 4.90
CA ASN A 205 -7.00 -11.46 3.90
C ASN A 205 -5.80 -10.57 4.20
N LEU A 206 -5.34 -10.51 5.45
CA LEU A 206 -4.13 -9.78 5.81
C LEU A 206 -2.87 -10.47 5.30
N HIS A 207 -1.87 -9.67 4.96
CA HIS A 207 -0.51 -10.15 4.80
C HIS A 207 0.23 -10.05 6.14
N ASN A 208 1.06 -11.03 6.44
CA ASN A 208 1.89 -11.02 7.64
C ASN A 208 3.37 -10.90 7.27
N GLY A 209 4.06 -10.02 7.96
CA GLY A 209 5.51 -9.82 7.89
C GLY A 209 6.14 -9.98 9.27
N ILE A 210 7.29 -10.63 9.34
CA ILE A 210 8.01 -10.82 10.60
C ILE A 210 9.28 -9.98 10.57
N THR A 211 9.47 -9.17 11.60
CA THR A 211 10.72 -8.45 11.83
C THR A 211 11.70 -9.39 12.50
N ILE A 212 12.81 -9.67 11.83
CA ILE A 212 13.89 -10.53 12.34
C ILE A 212 15.14 -9.70 12.61
N THR A 213 15.94 -10.12 13.60
CA THR A 213 17.19 -9.47 13.97
C THR A 213 18.39 -10.33 13.62
N ASP A 214 19.58 -9.73 13.57
CA ASP A 214 20.83 -10.46 13.35
C ASP A 214 21.11 -11.48 14.47
N ASP A 215 20.69 -11.16 15.71
CA ASP A 215 20.79 -12.08 16.84
C ASP A 215 19.93 -13.33 16.63
N PHE A 216 18.70 -13.16 16.11
CA PHE A 216 17.86 -14.30 15.75
C PHE A 216 18.50 -15.16 14.66
N LEU A 217 19.05 -14.54 13.61
CA LEU A 217 19.74 -15.26 12.53
C LEU A 217 20.97 -16.00 13.06
N THR A 218 21.67 -15.41 14.01
CA THR A 218 22.82 -16.05 14.68
C THR A 218 22.37 -17.25 15.53
N ALA A 219 21.28 -17.10 16.29
CA ALA A 219 20.71 -18.20 17.08
C ALA A 219 20.26 -19.36 16.18
N VAL A 220 19.60 -19.06 15.06
CA VAL A 220 19.21 -20.09 14.06
C VAL A 220 20.44 -20.81 13.50
N LYS A 221 21.50 -20.06 13.14
CA LYS A 221 22.74 -20.66 12.60
C LYS A 221 23.42 -21.60 13.59
N ASN A 222 23.34 -21.29 14.89
CA ASN A 222 23.98 -22.05 15.95
C ASN A 222 23.08 -23.15 16.53
N ASP A 223 21.82 -23.25 16.10
CA ASP A 223 20.78 -24.11 16.68
C ASP A 223 20.51 -23.79 18.16
N ASP A 224 20.57 -22.50 18.52
CA ASP A 224 20.32 -22.01 19.86
C ASP A 224 18.83 -21.83 20.14
N GLN A 225 18.45 -21.81 21.42
CA GLN A 225 17.09 -21.48 21.85
C GLN A 225 16.82 -19.98 21.65
N TRP A 226 15.60 -19.68 21.19
CA TRP A 226 15.11 -18.30 21.04
C TRP A 226 14.08 -17.96 22.13
N ARG A 227 14.26 -16.81 22.79
CA ARG A 227 13.36 -16.36 23.86
C ARG A 227 12.25 -15.48 23.27
N LEU A 228 11.00 -15.80 23.63
CA LEU A 228 9.85 -14.92 23.38
C LEU A 228 9.64 -14.00 24.59
N ILE A 229 9.39 -12.71 24.31
CA ILE A 229 9.34 -11.65 25.33
C ILE A 229 8.12 -10.79 25.06
N ASP A 230 7.24 -10.64 26.06
CA ASP A 230 6.10 -9.72 25.97
C ASP A 230 6.61 -8.26 25.95
N PRO A 231 6.05 -7.39 25.08
CA PRO A 231 6.50 -6.01 24.90
C PRO A 231 6.24 -5.10 26.10
#